data_d2c076c889c60b1a2a7d4ae66f3f228e
#
_entry.id   d2c076c889c60b1a2a7d4ae66f3f228e
#
_cell.length_a   1.000
_cell.length_b   1.000
_cell.length_c   1.000
_cell.angle_alpha   90.00
_cell.angle_beta   90.00
_cell.angle_gamma   90.00
#
_symmetry.space_group_name_H-M   'P 1'
#
loop_
_entity.id
_entity.type
_entity.pdbx_description
1 polymer ?
#
loop_
_entity_poly.entity_id
_entity_poly.type
_entity_poly.pdbx_seq_one_letter_code
_entity_poly.pdbx_strand_id
1 'polypeptide(L)'
;MLGIQWPRVAVVAGLCIFFPIREIRDPNWFSISGQDWAKLSPDARNTFLSGFLAGSALSQALASGVRDSAGLWRVMDSLRVNGLVFRYAANVYGARLDDYFWWENHRPNALWYAFWEVNNDLKRQMQQ
;
A
#
# COMPACT_ATOMS: atom_id res chain seq x y z
N MET A 1 24.47 -34.12 53.23
CA MET A 1 23.58 -33.03 52.79
C MET A 1 23.89 -32.73 51.33
N LEU A 2 23.08 -33.14 50.45
CA LEU A 2 23.22 -32.87 49.02
C LEU A 2 22.51 -31.55 48.71
N GLY A 3 23.24 -30.47 48.48
CA GLY A 3 22.69 -29.21 48.02
C GLY A 3 22.26 -29.31 46.60
N ILE A 4 20.96 -29.30 46.36
CA ILE A 4 20.39 -29.21 45.04
C ILE A 4 20.60 -27.76 44.58
N GLN A 5 21.62 -27.57 43.71
CA GLN A 5 21.74 -26.31 43.00
C GLN A 5 20.69 -26.30 41.88
N TRP A 6 19.69 -25.47 42.05
CA TRP A 6 18.77 -25.13 40.97
C TRP A 6 19.52 -24.32 39.94
N PRO A 7 19.46 -24.68 38.64
CA PRO A 7 19.99 -23.79 37.62
C PRO A 7 19.20 -22.50 37.68
N ARG A 8 19.92 -21.40 37.83
CA ARG A 8 19.36 -20.06 37.65
C ARG A 8 18.84 -19.97 36.22
N VAL A 9 17.56 -20.23 36.05
CA VAL A 9 16.87 -19.86 34.84
C VAL A 9 16.94 -18.34 34.78
N ALA A 10 17.80 -17.83 33.93
CA ALA A 10 17.78 -16.44 33.55
C ALA A 10 16.44 -16.21 32.84
N VAL A 11 15.49 -15.64 33.57
CA VAL A 11 14.28 -15.08 32.97
C VAL A 11 14.79 -13.89 32.17
N VAL A 12 15.02 -14.09 30.89
CA VAL A 12 15.12 -13.00 29.94
C VAL A 12 13.72 -12.40 29.92
N ALA A 13 13.53 -11.39 30.74
CA ALA A 13 12.36 -10.53 30.63
C ALA A 13 12.45 -9.90 29.24
N GLY A 14 11.77 -10.53 28.29
CA GLY A 14 11.56 -9.96 26.98
C GLY A 14 10.92 -8.61 27.21
N LEU A 15 11.65 -7.55 26.90
CA LEU A 15 11.13 -6.21 26.88
C LEU A 15 10.08 -6.19 25.77
N CYS A 16 8.84 -6.58 26.11
CA CYS A 16 7.70 -6.32 25.25
C CYS A 16 7.56 -4.80 25.20
N ILE A 17 8.20 -4.18 24.21
CA ILE A 17 7.96 -2.79 23.92
C ILE A 17 6.53 -2.75 23.38
N PHE A 18 5.59 -2.49 24.28
CA PHE A 18 4.23 -2.18 23.90
C PHE A 18 4.25 -0.82 23.21
N PHE A 19 4.32 -0.81 21.87
CA PHE A 19 3.93 0.36 21.13
C PHE A 19 2.40 0.50 21.31
N PRO A 20 1.90 1.58 21.91
CA PRO A 20 0.47 1.79 21.98
C PRO A 20 -0.05 1.86 20.55
N ILE A 21 -0.94 0.93 20.19
CA ILE A 21 -1.64 0.98 18.91
C ILE A 21 -2.56 2.19 19.01
N ARG A 22 -2.14 3.30 18.42
CA ARG A 22 -2.97 4.50 18.31
C ARG A 22 -3.63 4.49 16.97
N GLU A 23 -4.93 4.70 16.96
CA GLU A 23 -5.63 5.02 15.73
C GLU A 23 -5.03 6.30 15.14
N ILE A 24 -4.62 6.23 13.87
CA ILE A 24 -4.10 7.39 13.15
C ILE A 24 -5.29 8.22 12.72
N ARG A 25 -5.54 9.32 13.43
CA ARG A 25 -6.68 10.21 13.14
C ARG A 25 -6.43 11.13 11.95
N ASP A 26 -5.17 11.45 11.69
CA ASP A 26 -4.76 12.33 10.59
C ASP A 26 -3.50 11.75 9.92
N PRO A 27 -3.68 10.73 9.06
CA PRO A 27 -2.56 10.11 8.39
C PRO A 27 -1.96 11.08 7.37
N ASN A 28 -0.66 11.38 7.51
CA ASN A 28 0.05 12.29 6.62
C ASN A 28 0.02 11.87 5.15
N TRP A 29 -0.15 10.55 4.85
CA TRP A 29 -0.28 10.06 3.48
C TRP A 29 -1.50 10.62 2.75
N PHE A 30 -2.52 11.04 3.48
CA PHE A 30 -3.74 11.61 2.91
C PHE A 30 -3.49 12.96 2.24
N SER A 31 -2.52 13.71 2.73
CA SER A 31 -2.14 15.04 2.21
C SER A 31 -0.97 15.02 1.21
N ILE A 32 -0.40 13.84 0.92
CA ILE A 32 0.65 13.72 -0.12
C ILE A 32 0.08 14.22 -1.46
N SER A 33 0.78 15.16 -2.07
CA SER A 33 0.35 15.86 -3.28
C SER A 33 1.30 15.63 -4.47
N GLY A 34 0.95 16.19 -5.60
CA GLY A 34 1.83 16.21 -6.77
C GLY A 34 3.15 16.93 -6.55
N GLN A 35 3.21 17.90 -5.63
CA GLN A 35 4.46 18.54 -5.25
C GLN A 35 5.40 17.57 -4.52
N ASP A 36 4.85 16.70 -3.67
CA ASP A 36 5.63 15.65 -2.98
C ASP A 36 6.05 14.56 -3.96
N TRP A 37 5.16 14.19 -4.87
CA TRP A 37 5.46 13.26 -5.97
C TRP A 37 6.66 13.72 -6.80
N ALA A 38 6.72 15.01 -7.15
CA ALA A 38 7.81 15.59 -7.93
C ALA A 38 9.17 15.50 -7.24
N LYS A 39 9.20 15.46 -5.90
CA LYS A 39 10.44 15.36 -5.10
C LYS A 39 10.97 13.93 -5.01
N LEU A 40 10.15 12.92 -5.32
CA LEU A 40 10.57 11.53 -5.27
C LEU A 40 11.49 11.19 -6.44
N SER A 41 12.54 10.41 -6.15
CA SER A 41 13.36 9.79 -7.21
C SER A 41 12.53 8.79 -8.02
N PRO A 42 12.94 8.43 -9.25
CA PRO A 42 12.27 7.40 -10.04
C PRO A 42 12.11 6.07 -9.30
N ASP A 43 13.14 5.63 -8.58
CA ASP A 43 13.08 4.39 -7.77
C ASP A 43 12.10 4.51 -6.61
N ALA A 44 12.08 5.65 -5.91
CA ALA A 44 11.13 5.90 -4.85
C ALA A 44 9.68 5.92 -5.36
N ARG A 45 9.43 6.52 -6.52
CA ARG A 45 8.11 6.48 -7.19
C ARG A 45 7.69 5.06 -7.52
N ASN A 46 8.58 4.27 -8.12
CA ASN A 46 8.29 2.89 -8.48
C ASN A 46 8.02 2.01 -7.25
N THR A 47 8.80 2.18 -6.18
CA THR A 47 8.58 1.49 -4.90
C THR A 47 7.23 1.86 -4.29
N PHE A 48 6.90 3.15 -4.28
CA PHE A 48 5.61 3.64 -3.79
C PHE A 48 4.45 3.03 -4.58
N LEU A 49 4.53 3.07 -5.92
CA LEU A 49 3.51 2.53 -6.81
C LEU A 49 3.30 1.03 -6.59
N SER A 50 4.38 0.27 -6.48
CA SER A 50 4.30 -1.17 -6.23
C SER A 50 3.62 -1.47 -4.89
N GLY A 51 3.96 -0.72 -3.85
CA GLY A 51 3.31 -0.82 -2.53
C GLY A 51 1.83 -0.44 -2.56
N PHE A 52 1.48 0.65 -3.25
CA PHE A 52 0.10 1.08 -3.42
C PHE A 52 -0.74 0.04 -4.15
N LEU A 53 -0.25 -0.51 -5.25
CA LEU A 53 -0.96 -1.52 -6.05
C LEU A 53 -1.15 -2.81 -5.27
N ALA A 54 -0.12 -3.28 -4.57
CA ALA A 54 -0.21 -4.46 -3.71
C ALA A 54 -1.21 -4.25 -2.56
N GLY A 55 -1.14 -3.10 -1.89
CA GLY A 55 -2.06 -2.73 -0.81
C GLY A 55 -3.51 -2.60 -1.29
N SER A 56 -3.73 -2.02 -2.47
CA SER A 56 -5.05 -1.92 -3.10
C SER A 56 -5.62 -3.30 -3.40
N ALA A 57 -4.83 -4.21 -3.98
CA ALA A 57 -5.25 -5.58 -4.26
C ALA A 57 -5.58 -6.34 -2.96
N LEU A 58 -4.75 -6.21 -1.93
CA LEU A 58 -4.98 -6.81 -0.62
C LEU A 58 -6.27 -6.27 0.02
N SER A 59 -6.47 -4.96 -0.01
CA SER A 59 -7.69 -4.33 0.51
C SER A 59 -8.94 -4.85 -0.21
N GLN A 60 -8.87 -4.99 -1.52
CA GLN A 60 -9.95 -5.55 -2.33
C GLN A 60 -10.24 -7.01 -1.98
N ALA A 61 -9.20 -7.82 -1.76
CA ALA A 61 -9.35 -9.21 -1.33
C ALA A 61 -10.00 -9.31 0.06
N LEU A 62 -9.56 -8.49 1.01
CA LEU A 62 -10.12 -8.46 2.37
C LEU A 62 -11.58 -8.03 2.38
N ALA A 63 -11.98 -7.11 1.52
CA ALA A 63 -13.37 -6.67 1.36
C ALA A 63 -14.30 -7.80 0.88
N SER A 64 -13.77 -8.85 0.26
CA SER A 64 -14.53 -10.06 -0.14
C SER A 64 -14.83 -11.02 1.01
N GLY A 65 -14.39 -10.73 2.25
CA GLY A 65 -14.68 -11.52 3.44
C GLY A 65 -13.73 -12.69 3.69
N VAL A 66 -12.53 -12.67 3.10
CA VAL A 66 -11.48 -13.68 3.35
C VAL A 66 -11.07 -13.67 4.81
N ARG A 67 -10.95 -14.88 5.43
CA ARG A 67 -10.65 -15.05 6.86
C ARG A 67 -9.38 -15.85 7.15
N ASP A 68 -8.82 -16.53 6.16
CA ASP A 68 -7.62 -17.36 6.30
C ASP A 68 -6.65 -17.16 5.15
N SER A 69 -5.40 -17.59 5.34
CA SER A 69 -4.34 -17.39 4.36
C SER A 69 -4.58 -18.13 3.05
N ALA A 70 -5.13 -19.35 3.10
CA ALA A 70 -5.41 -20.13 1.90
C ALA A 70 -6.52 -19.48 1.05
N GLY A 71 -7.56 -18.95 1.70
CA GLY A 71 -8.60 -18.15 1.05
C GLY A 71 -8.06 -16.88 0.45
N LEU A 72 -7.17 -16.19 1.18
CA LEU A 72 -6.52 -14.97 0.69
C LEU A 72 -5.74 -15.22 -0.60
N TRP A 73 -4.90 -16.27 -0.64
CA TRP A 73 -4.13 -16.62 -1.83
C TRP A 73 -5.03 -16.89 -3.04
N ARG A 74 -6.11 -17.65 -2.86
CA ARG A 74 -7.08 -17.96 -3.92
C ARG A 74 -7.74 -16.69 -4.48
N VAL A 75 -8.16 -15.78 -3.60
CA VAL A 75 -8.78 -14.53 -4.01
C VAL A 75 -7.78 -13.63 -4.73
N MET A 76 -6.56 -13.50 -4.22
CA MET A 76 -5.51 -12.71 -4.86
C MET A 76 -5.16 -13.24 -6.26
N ASP A 77 -5.07 -14.56 -6.44
CA ASP A 77 -4.84 -15.18 -7.74
C ASP A 77 -6.01 -14.91 -8.72
N SER A 78 -7.24 -14.98 -8.24
CA SER A 78 -8.42 -14.64 -9.03
C SER A 78 -8.42 -13.17 -9.45
N LEU A 79 -8.15 -12.26 -8.52
CA LEU A 79 -8.08 -10.83 -8.82
C LEU A 79 -6.99 -10.48 -9.82
N ARG A 80 -5.84 -11.16 -9.74
CA ARG A 80 -4.72 -10.97 -10.69
C ARG A 80 -5.12 -11.28 -12.12
N VAL A 81 -5.95 -12.30 -12.32
CA VAL A 81 -6.42 -12.69 -13.67
C VAL A 81 -7.46 -11.70 -14.18
N ASN A 82 -8.44 -11.38 -13.36
CA ASN A 82 -9.51 -10.45 -13.72
C ASN A 82 -10.21 -9.92 -12.47
N GLY A 83 -10.29 -8.62 -12.32
CA GLY A 83 -11.05 -8.02 -11.24
C GLY A 83 -10.32 -6.95 -10.42
N LEU A 84 -9.03 -6.72 -10.65
CA LEU A 84 -8.32 -5.63 -9.97
C LEU A 84 -8.94 -4.27 -10.33
N VAL A 85 -9.15 -3.45 -9.31
CA VAL A 85 -9.57 -2.05 -9.49
C VAL A 85 -8.47 -1.27 -10.21
N PHE A 86 -7.22 -1.43 -9.77
CA PHE A 86 -6.03 -0.91 -10.40
C PHE A 86 -5.32 -2.05 -11.14
N ARG A 87 -5.60 -2.19 -12.42
CA ARG A 87 -5.22 -3.38 -13.22
C ARG A 87 -3.94 -3.24 -14.03
N TYR A 88 -3.37 -2.04 -14.09
CA TYR A 88 -2.19 -1.79 -14.91
C TYR A 88 -0.91 -1.90 -14.11
N ALA A 89 0.21 -2.06 -14.79
CA ALA A 89 1.52 -2.14 -14.16
C ALA A 89 1.96 -0.79 -13.55
N ALA A 90 2.86 -0.84 -12.59
CA ALA A 90 3.35 0.34 -11.88
C ALA A 90 3.92 1.41 -12.82
N ASN A 91 4.66 1.01 -13.84
CA ASN A 91 5.23 1.94 -14.82
C ASN A 91 4.16 2.69 -15.63
N VAL A 92 3.01 2.07 -15.90
CA VAL A 92 1.89 2.72 -16.59
C VAL A 92 1.30 3.82 -15.71
N TYR A 93 1.03 3.51 -14.43
CA TYR A 93 0.54 4.50 -13.49
C TYR A 93 1.57 5.61 -13.25
N GLY A 94 2.86 5.26 -13.16
CA GLY A 94 3.93 6.23 -13.00
C GLY A 94 3.97 7.26 -14.12
N ALA A 95 3.96 6.80 -15.36
CA ALA A 95 3.94 7.67 -16.54
C ALA A 95 2.69 8.57 -16.56
N ARG A 96 1.52 8.00 -16.25
CA ARG A 96 0.26 8.77 -16.24
C ARG A 96 0.16 9.77 -15.09
N LEU A 97 0.73 9.46 -13.94
CA LEU A 97 0.83 10.42 -12.84
C LEU A 97 1.79 11.56 -13.16
N ASP A 98 2.90 11.25 -13.82
CA ASP A 98 3.83 12.28 -14.30
C ASP A 98 3.14 13.22 -15.30
N ASP A 99 2.39 12.68 -16.24
CA ASP A 99 1.59 13.48 -17.19
C ASP A 99 0.52 14.31 -16.48
N TYR A 100 -0.18 13.72 -15.50
CA TYR A 100 -1.21 14.41 -14.73
C TYR A 100 -0.63 15.60 -13.95
N PHE A 101 0.47 15.40 -13.26
CA PHE A 101 1.12 16.43 -12.47
C PHE A 101 2.03 17.37 -13.27
N TRP A 102 2.19 17.13 -14.54
CA TRP A 102 2.84 18.09 -15.45
C TRP A 102 2.12 19.44 -15.43
N TRP A 103 0.79 19.42 -15.33
CA TRP A 103 -0.02 20.62 -15.26
C TRP A 103 0.04 21.24 -13.86
N GLU A 104 0.42 22.52 -13.79
CA GLU A 104 0.60 23.22 -12.52
C GLU A 104 -0.65 23.25 -11.64
N ASN A 105 -1.81 23.37 -12.25
CA ASN A 105 -3.10 23.36 -11.55
C ASN A 105 -3.46 22.00 -10.92
N HIS A 106 -2.82 20.92 -11.33
CA HIS A 106 -3.00 19.59 -10.73
C HIS A 106 -2.05 19.31 -9.57
N ARG A 107 -0.91 20.01 -9.48
CA ARG A 107 0.11 19.77 -8.46
C ARG A 107 -0.38 19.83 -7.00
N PRO A 108 -1.32 20.73 -6.64
CA PRO A 108 -1.87 20.74 -5.28
C PRO A 108 -2.77 19.55 -4.97
N ASN A 109 -3.24 18.80 -5.98
CA ASN A 109 -4.15 17.71 -5.79
C ASN A 109 -3.48 16.58 -5.00
N ALA A 110 -4.27 15.93 -4.13
CA ALA A 110 -3.82 14.77 -3.39
C ALA A 110 -3.48 13.61 -4.34
N LEU A 111 -2.43 12.87 -4.01
CA LEU A 111 -1.95 11.76 -4.83
C LEU A 111 -3.01 10.65 -4.99
N TRP A 112 -3.78 10.35 -3.94
CA TRP A 112 -4.86 9.37 -4.02
C TRP A 112 -5.97 9.80 -5.00
N TYR A 113 -6.26 11.10 -5.08
CA TYR A 113 -7.21 11.63 -6.04
C TYR A 113 -6.67 11.54 -7.48
N ALA A 114 -5.39 11.88 -7.68
CA ALA A 114 -4.73 11.72 -8.99
C ALA A 114 -4.75 10.26 -9.46
N PHE A 115 -4.52 9.29 -8.57
CA PHE A 115 -4.65 7.87 -8.90
C PHE A 115 -6.06 7.51 -9.37
N TRP A 116 -7.07 8.02 -8.71
CA TRP A 116 -8.47 7.78 -9.10
C TRP A 116 -8.76 8.35 -10.49
N GLU A 117 -8.37 9.60 -10.75
CA GLU A 117 -8.53 10.25 -12.06
C GLU A 117 -7.82 9.47 -13.18
N VAL A 118 -6.53 9.19 -12.99
CA VAL A 118 -5.71 8.44 -13.95
C VAL A 118 -6.30 7.06 -14.23
N ASN A 119 -6.75 6.34 -13.20
CA ASN A 119 -7.36 5.03 -13.38
C ASN A 119 -8.67 5.09 -14.17
N ASN A 120 -9.48 6.12 -13.96
CA ASN A 120 -10.71 6.33 -14.72
C ASN A 120 -10.42 6.68 -16.18
N ASP A 121 -9.39 7.48 -16.44
CA ASP A 121 -8.98 7.79 -17.81
C ASP A 121 -8.49 6.55 -18.56
N LEU A 122 -7.66 5.73 -17.92
CA LEU A 122 -7.20 4.47 -18.50
C LEU A 122 -8.36 3.53 -18.85
N LYS A 123 -9.37 3.44 -17.97
CA LYS A 123 -10.57 2.63 -18.23
C LYS A 123 -11.36 3.14 -19.43
N ARG A 124 -11.51 4.46 -19.56
CA ARG A 124 -12.23 5.07 -20.69
C ARG A 124 -11.53 4.83 -22.03
N GLN A 125 -10.19 4.89 -22.06
CA GLN A 125 -9.41 4.64 -23.27
C GLN A 125 -9.52 3.20 -23.78
N MET A 126 -9.78 2.24 -22.91
CA MET A 126 -9.95 0.83 -23.28
C MET A 126 -11.36 0.49 -23.78
N GLN A 127 -12.30 1.41 -23.69
CA GLN A 127 -13.69 1.21 -24.13
C GLN A 127 -13.98 1.84 -25.50
N GLN A 128 -12.99 2.49 -26.09
CA GLN A 128 -13.03 3.07 -27.44
C GLN A 128 -12.40 2.13 -28.47
#